data_3ef92c4785118a5b0cdeff98b9504f1d
#
_entry.id   3ef92c4785118a5b0cdeff98b9504f1d
#
_cell.length_a   1.000
_cell.length_b   1.000
_cell.length_c   1.000
_cell.angle_alpha   90.00
_cell.angle_beta   90.00
_cell.angle_gamma   90.00
#
_symmetry.space_group_name_H-M   'P 1'
#
loop_
_entity.id
_entity.type
_entity.pdbx_description
1 polymer ?
#
loop_
_entity_poly.entity_id
_entity_poly.type
_entity_poly.pdbx_seq_one_letter_code
_entity_poly.pdbx_strand_id
1 'polypeptide(L)'
;MDDIDELDMHEAQLRLKLYEEYRDAVKVFTYYVETELRAYLANEVNVEPHNAAGGLFFQVTLTDVWIYEAERINRFVPEVVVYSVNDVHVQRLKEEDA
;
A
#
# COMPACT_ATOMS: atom_id res chain seq x y z
N MET A 1 32.59 18.95 0.13
CA MET A 1 32.13 17.82 0.60
C MET A 1 30.73 17.88 1.00
N ASP A 2 30.02 17.00 0.68
CA ASP A 2 28.77 17.03 0.95
C ASP A 2 28.43 16.51 2.14
N ASP A 3 27.78 17.21 2.88
CA ASP A 3 27.39 16.81 4.09
C ASP A 3 26.10 16.19 4.01
N ILE A 4 26.06 14.94 4.19
CA ILE A 4 24.82 14.27 4.43
C ILE A 4 24.61 14.37 5.91
N ASP A 5 23.63 15.13 6.34
CA ASP A 5 23.42 15.29 7.77
C ASP A 5 22.71 14.07 8.33
N GLU A 6 22.59 14.00 9.64
CA GLU A 6 22.05 12.84 10.32
C GLU A 6 20.63 12.54 9.90
N LEU A 7 19.85 13.58 9.62
CA LEU A 7 18.48 13.41 9.24
C LEU A 7 18.36 12.74 7.88
N ASP A 8 19.19 13.15 6.93
CA ASP A 8 19.17 12.56 5.60
C ASP A 8 19.60 11.11 5.62
N MET A 9 20.60 10.78 6.44
CA MET A 9 21.02 9.39 6.57
C MET A 9 19.94 8.54 7.20
N HIS A 10 19.23 9.08 8.18
CA HIS A 10 18.16 8.36 8.84
C HIS A 10 17.04 8.07 7.84
N GLU A 11 16.67 9.06 7.04
CA GLU A 11 15.64 8.86 6.02
C GLU A 11 16.07 7.83 5.00
N ALA A 12 17.31 7.85 4.58
CA ALA A 12 17.82 6.90 3.62
C ALA A 12 17.75 5.48 4.17
N GLN A 13 18.06 5.31 5.45
CA GLN A 13 17.99 4.00 6.08
C GLN A 13 16.56 3.51 6.21
N LEU A 14 15.62 4.40 6.51
CA LEU A 14 14.22 4.02 6.58
C LEU A 14 13.71 3.57 5.22
N ARG A 15 14.10 4.28 4.17
CA ARG A 15 13.67 3.92 2.81
C ARG A 15 14.27 2.60 2.36
N LEU A 16 15.52 2.33 2.75
CA LEU A 16 16.15 1.07 2.41
C LEU A 16 15.44 -0.09 3.11
N LYS A 17 15.12 0.08 4.38
CA LYS A 17 14.39 -0.95 5.12
C LYS A 17 13.02 -1.19 4.51
N LEU A 18 12.33 -0.14 4.12
CA LEU A 18 11.02 -0.24 3.48
C LEU A 18 11.13 -1.03 2.17
N TYR A 19 12.15 -0.71 1.38
CA TYR A 19 12.36 -1.39 0.10
C TYR A 19 12.65 -2.88 0.31
N GLU A 20 13.49 -3.20 1.28
CA GLU A 20 13.84 -4.60 1.57
C GLU A 20 12.62 -5.38 2.04
N GLU A 21 11.80 -4.76 2.89
CA GLU A 21 10.60 -5.40 3.37
C GLU A 21 9.58 -5.58 2.23
N TYR A 22 9.45 -4.58 1.38
CA TYR A 22 8.55 -4.64 0.22
C TYR A 22 9.00 -5.75 -0.72
N ARG A 23 10.30 -5.86 -0.99
CA ARG A 23 10.84 -6.85 -1.89
C ARG A 23 10.47 -8.26 -1.43
N ASP A 24 10.48 -8.49 -0.13
CA ASP A 24 10.11 -9.79 0.42
C ASP A 24 8.59 -9.96 0.48
N ALA A 25 7.88 -8.92 0.88
CA ALA A 25 6.43 -8.98 1.02
C ALA A 25 5.72 -9.19 -0.31
N VAL A 26 6.22 -8.59 -1.39
CA VAL A 26 5.57 -8.70 -2.68
C VAL A 26 5.51 -10.14 -3.17
N LYS A 27 6.36 -11.01 -2.64
CA LYS A 27 6.37 -12.40 -3.06
C LYS A 27 5.27 -13.22 -2.39
N VAL A 28 4.74 -12.75 -1.28
CA VAL A 28 3.76 -13.51 -0.53
C VAL A 28 2.34 -12.96 -0.60
N PHE A 29 2.20 -11.71 -1.00
CA PHE A 29 0.86 -11.12 -1.10
C PHE A 29 0.26 -11.35 -2.50
N THR A 30 -1.06 -11.32 -2.58
CA THR A 30 -1.77 -11.61 -3.81
C THR A 30 -1.96 -10.39 -4.70
N TYR A 31 -2.17 -9.23 -4.08
CA TYR A 31 -2.48 -8.01 -4.83
C TYR A 31 -1.61 -6.83 -4.43
N TYR A 32 -1.31 -6.00 -5.43
CA TYR A 32 -0.76 -4.67 -5.20
C TYR A 32 -1.89 -3.68 -5.45
N VAL A 33 -2.10 -2.75 -4.54
CA VAL A 33 -3.19 -1.78 -4.62
C VAL A 33 -2.62 -0.39 -4.46
N GLU A 34 -2.97 0.50 -5.37
CA GLU A 34 -2.48 1.86 -5.31
C GLU A 34 -3.64 2.83 -5.36
N THR A 35 -3.73 3.70 -4.37
CA THR A 35 -4.67 4.81 -4.35
C THR A 35 -3.90 6.09 -4.58
N GLU A 36 -4.59 7.22 -4.65
CA GLU A 36 -3.90 8.48 -4.83
C GLU A 36 -3.03 8.85 -3.63
N LEU A 37 -3.26 8.23 -2.48
CA LEU A 37 -2.52 8.59 -1.27
C LEU A 37 -1.36 7.66 -0.98
N ARG A 38 -1.49 6.37 -1.24
CA ARG A 38 -0.42 5.42 -0.92
C ARG A 38 -0.66 4.07 -1.58
N ALA A 39 0.31 3.18 -1.43
CA ALA A 39 0.23 1.84 -1.97
C ALA A 39 0.14 0.81 -0.87
N TYR A 40 -0.40 -0.36 -1.20
CA TYR A 40 -0.61 -1.45 -0.28
C TYR A 40 -0.36 -2.78 -0.97
N LEU A 41 0.02 -3.78 -0.20
CA LEU A 41 -0.09 -5.17 -0.63
C LEU A 41 -1.21 -5.79 0.19
N ALA A 42 -2.01 -6.66 -0.41
CA ALA A 42 -3.13 -7.27 0.32
C ALA A 42 -3.42 -8.65 -0.25
N ASN A 43 -4.04 -9.50 0.55
CA ASN A 43 -4.45 -10.81 0.07
C ASN A 43 -5.88 -10.81 -0.43
N GLU A 44 -6.70 -9.86 0.00
CA GLU A 44 -8.05 -9.71 -0.53
C GLU A 44 -8.35 -8.24 -0.77
N VAL A 45 -9.05 -7.94 -1.84
CA VAL A 45 -9.40 -6.57 -2.20
C VAL A 45 -10.85 -6.54 -2.63
N ASN A 46 -11.61 -5.62 -2.04
CA ASN A 46 -13.00 -5.40 -2.45
C ASN A 46 -13.17 -3.91 -2.73
N VAL A 47 -13.59 -3.57 -3.94
CA VAL A 47 -13.79 -2.18 -4.33
C VAL A 47 -15.27 -1.98 -4.60
N GLU A 48 -15.90 -1.07 -3.87
CA GLU A 48 -17.31 -0.81 -4.03
C GLU A 48 -17.55 0.65 -4.40
N PRO A 49 -18.26 0.91 -5.49
CA PRO A 49 -18.62 2.28 -5.82
C PRO A 49 -19.81 2.74 -4.99
N HIS A 50 -19.77 3.99 -4.57
CA HIS A 50 -20.84 4.60 -3.81
C HIS A 50 -21.21 5.94 -4.43
N ASN A 51 -22.51 6.23 -4.51
CA ASN A 51 -22.95 7.54 -4.95
C ASN A 51 -23.47 8.29 -3.73
N ALA A 52 -23.02 9.52 -3.61
CA ALA A 52 -23.50 10.39 -2.55
C ALA A 52 -23.81 11.76 -3.14
N ALA A 53 -24.33 12.66 -2.33
CA ALA A 53 -24.69 13.99 -2.80
C ALA A 53 -23.52 14.71 -3.44
N GLY A 54 -22.31 14.40 -3.01
CA GLY A 54 -21.10 15.01 -3.57
C GLY A 54 -20.51 14.30 -4.76
N GLY A 55 -21.12 13.20 -5.22
CA GLY A 55 -20.63 12.47 -6.38
C GLY A 55 -20.24 11.04 -6.07
N LEU A 56 -19.52 10.43 -7.01
CA LEU A 56 -19.10 9.05 -6.91
C LEU A 56 -17.81 8.95 -6.10
N PHE A 57 -17.73 7.97 -5.25
CA PHE A 57 -16.47 7.62 -4.60
C PHE A 57 -16.40 6.10 -4.46
N PHE A 58 -15.21 5.60 -4.16
CA PHE A 58 -14.98 4.17 -4.03
C PHE A 58 -14.57 3.83 -2.60
N GLN A 59 -15.17 2.78 -2.07
CA GLN A 59 -14.74 2.23 -0.78
C GLN A 59 -13.89 1.01 -1.09
N VAL A 60 -12.67 1.00 -0.60
CA VAL A 60 -11.73 -0.09 -0.84
C VAL A 60 -11.46 -0.78 0.48
N THR A 61 -11.82 -2.05 0.57
CA THR A 61 -11.58 -2.85 1.76
C THR A 61 -10.48 -3.84 1.44
N LEU A 62 -9.40 -3.79 2.20
CA LEU A 62 -8.24 -4.65 2.01
C LEU A 62 -8.11 -5.55 3.22
N THR A 63 -7.81 -6.83 2.99
CA THR A 63 -7.67 -7.80 4.06
C THR A 63 -6.27 -8.42 4.01
N ASP A 64 -5.65 -8.59 5.17
CA ASP A 64 -4.27 -9.04 5.32
C ASP A 64 -3.38 -8.11 4.52
N VAL A 65 -2.99 -7.00 5.11
CA VAL A 65 -2.45 -5.86 4.40
C VAL A 65 -1.04 -5.51 4.85
N TRP A 66 -0.20 -5.16 3.91
CA TRP A 66 1.10 -4.53 4.18
C TRP A 66 1.01 -3.11 3.61
N ILE A 67 1.31 -2.12 4.44
CA ILE A 67 1.16 -0.71 4.08
C ILE A 67 2.52 -0.13 3.69
N TYR A 68 2.60 0.46 2.48
CA TYR A 68 3.85 1.00 1.96
C TYR A 68 4.06 2.39 2.57
N GLU A 69 4.62 2.41 3.76
CA GLU A 69 4.82 3.65 4.49
C GLU A 69 6.03 3.51 5.40
N ALA A 70 7.10 4.24 5.09
CA ALA A 70 8.40 4.06 5.72
C ALA A 70 8.39 4.35 7.21
N GLU A 71 7.59 5.33 7.63
CA GLU A 71 7.61 5.75 9.01
C GLU A 71 6.68 4.97 9.92
N ARG A 72 5.94 4.04 9.33
CA ARG A 72 5.02 3.26 10.11
C ARG A 72 5.76 2.17 10.88
N ILE A 73 5.47 2.05 12.17
CA ILE A 73 6.14 1.06 13.00
C ILE A 73 5.72 -0.34 12.60
N ASN A 74 4.42 -0.56 12.42
CA ASN A 74 3.92 -1.86 12.03
C ASN A 74 3.20 -1.70 10.70
N ARG A 75 3.74 -2.27 9.65
CA ARG A 75 3.15 -2.19 8.32
C ARG A 75 2.20 -3.34 8.00
N PHE A 76 2.18 -4.39 8.83
CA PHE A 76 1.28 -5.52 8.62
C PHE A 76 0.05 -5.34 9.50
N VAL A 77 -1.11 -5.24 8.87
CA VAL A 77 -2.37 -5.05 9.60
C VAL A 77 -3.42 -5.97 9.03
N PRO A 78 -4.43 -6.37 9.84
CA PRO A 78 -5.43 -7.32 9.34
C PRO A 78 -6.40 -6.73 8.34
N GLU A 79 -6.70 -5.45 8.44
CA GLU A 79 -7.67 -4.86 7.54
C GLU A 79 -7.45 -3.37 7.41
N VAL A 80 -7.68 -2.85 6.21
CA VAL A 80 -7.64 -1.42 5.95
C VAL A 80 -8.84 -1.06 5.10
N VAL A 81 -9.55 0.01 5.47
CA VAL A 81 -10.64 0.53 4.64
C VAL A 81 -10.27 1.94 4.24
N VAL A 82 -10.23 2.21 2.95
CA VAL A 82 -9.92 3.53 2.45
C VAL A 82 -11.00 3.99 1.51
N TYR A 83 -11.16 5.31 1.40
CA TYR A 83 -12.13 5.89 0.49
C TYR A 83 -11.38 6.73 -0.52
N SER A 84 -11.73 6.61 -1.78
CA SER A 84 -11.04 7.35 -2.84
C SER A 84 -12.07 7.96 -3.78
N VAL A 85 -11.85 9.20 -4.17
CA VAL A 85 -12.70 9.84 -5.18
C VAL A 85 -12.21 9.50 -6.58
N ASN A 86 -11.01 8.94 -6.69
CA ASN A 86 -10.45 8.51 -7.96
C ASN A 86 -10.45 6.99 -8.02
N ASP A 87 -10.36 6.47 -9.22
CA ASP A 87 -10.29 5.03 -9.39
C ASP A 87 -9.03 4.47 -8.71
N VAL A 88 -9.07 3.21 -8.37
CA VAL A 88 -8.03 2.55 -7.62
C VAL A 88 -7.36 1.54 -8.53
N HIS A 89 -6.04 1.56 -8.56
CA HIS A 89 -5.30 0.58 -9.36
C HIS A 89 -5.08 -0.68 -8.55
N VAL A 90 -5.52 -1.81 -9.09
CA VAL A 90 -5.35 -3.12 -8.45
C VAL A 90 -4.63 -4.03 -9.43
N GLN A 91 -3.52 -4.59 -9.00
CA GLN A 91 -2.74 -5.49 -9.84
C GLN A 91 -2.59 -6.83 -9.13
N ARG A 92 -2.91 -7.91 -9.83
CA ARG A 92 -2.74 -9.24 -9.26
C ARG A 92 -1.27 -9.64 -9.40
N LEU A 93 -0.68 -10.06 -8.30
CA LEU A 93 0.74 -10.41 -8.26
C LEU A 93 0.99 -11.89 -8.48
N LYS A 94 0.02 -12.74 -8.06
CA LYS A 94 0.17 -14.17 -8.21
C LYS A 94 -0.68 -14.66 -9.34
N GLU A 95 -0.11 -15.53 -10.15
CA GLU A 95 -0.90 -16.10 -11.21
C GLU A 95 -1.87 -17.08 -10.63
N GLU A 96 -3.04 -17.16 -11.27
CA GLU A 96 -3.99 -18.15 -10.84
C GLU A 96 -3.53 -19.49 -11.26
N ASP A 97 -3.62 -20.45 -10.38
CA ASP A 97 -3.30 -21.80 -10.75
C ASP A 97 -4.41 -22.32 -11.61
N ALA A 98 -4.06 -22.79 -12.72
CA ALA A 98 -5.02 -23.30 -13.70
C ALA A 98 -5.65 -24.60 -13.24
#